data_0c127fc2800fe1d81115291204f779c8
#
_entry.id   0c127fc2800fe1d81115291204f779c8
#
_cell.length_a   1.000
_cell.length_b   1.000
_cell.length_c   1.000
_cell.angle_alpha   90.00
_cell.angle_beta   90.00
_cell.angle_gamma   90.00
#
_symmetry.space_group_name_H-M   'P 1'
#
loop_
_entity.id
_entity.type
_entity.pdbx_description
1 polymer ?
#
loop_
_entity_poly.entity_id
_entity_poly.type
_entity_poly.pdbx_seq_one_letter_code
_entity_poly.pdbx_strand_id
1 'polypeptide(L)'
;MGIRSTFPAADPNGKGRSNRSFEYDTLSNQYASFLEKELLPEVSKTVKLRPDAAGRAICGASSGGICAFTAAWERPDMFSRVLSHVGSFTNIRGGDRYPGMIRKTKNKPIRVFLQDGEGDLDNEHGNWPLGNKQMEAALKYKKYDYKMVWGDGGHNGKQGGAILPDSLRWLWRDTPASAKADTGRRGGDAE
;
A
#
# COMPACT_ATOMS: atom_id res chain seq x y z
N MET A 1 -8.39 -3.18 -8.28
CA MET A 1 -8.61 -3.51 -9.70
C MET A 1 -7.42 -2.91 -10.44
N GLY A 2 -6.46 -3.75 -10.87
CA GLY A 2 -5.27 -3.25 -11.57
C GLY A 2 -5.64 -2.93 -13.00
N ILE A 3 -5.35 -1.72 -13.45
CA ILE A 3 -5.47 -1.37 -14.86
C ILE A 3 -4.37 -2.14 -15.58
N ARG A 4 -4.73 -3.20 -16.29
CA ARG A 4 -3.82 -3.86 -17.21
C ARG A 4 -3.79 -3.00 -18.48
N SER A 5 -2.84 -2.08 -18.55
CA SER A 5 -2.51 -1.45 -19.81
C SER A 5 -1.73 -2.49 -20.65
N THR A 6 -2.41 -3.14 -21.55
CA THR A 6 -1.79 -4.01 -22.55
C THR A 6 -1.48 -3.15 -23.77
N PHE A 7 -0.21 -2.76 -23.93
CA PHE A 7 0.23 -2.29 -25.25
C PHE A 7 0.29 -3.48 -26.22
N PRO A 8 -0.07 -3.29 -27.50
CA PRO A 8 0.10 -4.34 -28.49
C PRO A 8 1.58 -4.74 -28.52
N ALA A 9 1.84 -6.03 -28.37
CA ALA A 9 3.18 -6.57 -28.39
C ALA A 9 3.80 -6.38 -29.76
N ALA A 10 5.05 -5.98 -29.78
CA ALA A 10 5.90 -6.18 -30.94
C ALA A 10 6.34 -7.67 -31.08
N ASP A 11 5.60 -8.60 -30.48
CA ASP A 11 5.86 -10.03 -30.50
C ASP A 11 4.86 -10.67 -31.50
N PRO A 12 5.37 -11.36 -32.52
CA PRO A 12 4.50 -12.08 -33.50
C PRO A 12 3.57 -13.11 -32.85
N ASN A 13 3.83 -13.55 -31.62
CA ASN A 13 3.00 -14.51 -30.88
C ASN A 13 1.91 -13.87 -30.00
N GLY A 14 1.69 -12.55 -30.08
CA GLY A 14 0.52 -11.88 -29.50
C GLY A 14 0.47 -11.77 -27.96
N LYS A 15 1.54 -12.09 -27.24
CA LYS A 15 1.62 -11.85 -25.79
C LYS A 15 1.96 -10.39 -25.51
N GLY A 16 0.97 -9.59 -25.14
CA GLY A 16 1.15 -8.20 -24.75
C GLY A 16 2.16 -8.05 -23.61
N ARG A 17 3.02 -7.03 -23.67
CA ARG A 17 3.92 -6.68 -22.56
C ARG A 17 3.11 -6.19 -21.36
N SER A 18 3.38 -6.75 -20.19
CA SER A 18 2.84 -6.23 -18.93
C SER A 18 3.65 -5.00 -18.49
N ASN A 19 2.99 -3.87 -18.28
CA ASN A 19 3.61 -2.68 -17.69
C ASN A 19 3.64 -2.72 -16.15
N ARG A 20 3.17 -3.81 -15.55
CA ARG A 20 2.95 -3.92 -14.11
C ARG A 20 4.18 -3.51 -13.28
N SER A 21 5.36 -4.02 -13.61
CA SER A 21 6.56 -3.68 -12.84
C SER A 21 7.00 -2.23 -13.07
N PHE A 22 6.79 -1.69 -14.28
CA PHE A 22 7.05 -0.28 -14.54
C PHE A 22 6.13 0.63 -13.72
N GLU A 23 4.85 0.32 -13.66
CA GLU A 23 3.85 1.13 -12.97
C GLU A 23 3.96 1.00 -11.43
N TYR A 24 4.22 -0.20 -10.91
CA TYR A 24 4.15 -0.48 -9.48
C TYR A 24 5.50 -0.51 -8.77
N ASP A 25 6.55 -1.01 -9.42
CA ASP A 25 7.85 -1.20 -8.76
C ASP A 25 8.82 -0.02 -9.01
N THR A 26 8.45 0.96 -9.85
CA THR A 26 9.28 2.15 -10.07
C THR A 26 9.20 3.10 -8.87
N LEU A 27 10.36 3.49 -8.34
CA LEU A 27 10.47 4.40 -7.20
C LEU A 27 10.31 5.86 -7.65
N SER A 28 9.08 6.28 -7.93
CA SER A 28 8.77 7.63 -8.36
C SER A 28 7.37 8.07 -7.91
N ASN A 29 7.07 9.36 -8.06
CA ASN A 29 5.74 9.89 -7.77
C ASN A 29 4.70 9.65 -8.88
N GLN A 30 5.07 8.93 -9.94
CA GLN A 30 4.21 8.78 -11.13
C GLN A 30 2.87 8.14 -10.79
N TYR A 31 2.89 7.04 -10.01
CA TYR A 31 1.66 6.37 -9.60
C TYR A 31 0.79 7.24 -8.68
N ALA A 32 1.40 7.93 -7.73
CA ALA A 32 0.68 8.88 -6.88
C ALA A 32 0.09 10.05 -7.69
N SER A 33 0.80 10.55 -8.70
CA SER A 33 0.30 11.59 -9.62
C SER A 33 -0.88 11.10 -10.45
N PHE A 34 -0.88 9.86 -10.92
CA PHE A 34 -2.02 9.23 -11.58
C PHE A 34 -3.24 9.19 -10.66
N LEU A 35 -3.04 8.72 -9.40
CA LEU A 35 -4.12 8.70 -8.42
C LEU A 35 -4.69 10.10 -8.18
N GLU A 36 -3.84 11.10 -8.01
CA GLU A 36 -4.24 12.48 -7.71
C GLU A 36 -4.99 13.16 -8.87
N LYS A 37 -4.46 13.02 -10.09
CA LYS A 37 -4.91 13.81 -11.22
C LYS A 37 -6.01 13.15 -12.05
N GLU A 38 -6.09 11.83 -11.99
CA GLU A 38 -6.99 11.06 -12.85
C GLU A 38 -8.00 10.27 -12.02
N LEU A 39 -7.55 9.36 -11.13
CA LEU A 39 -8.45 8.44 -10.47
C LEU A 39 -9.30 9.09 -9.37
N LEU A 40 -8.68 9.83 -8.44
CA LEU A 40 -9.40 10.43 -7.31
C LEU A 40 -10.43 11.49 -7.76
N PRO A 41 -10.17 12.35 -8.75
CA PRO A 41 -11.19 13.25 -9.29
C PRO A 41 -12.38 12.50 -9.87
N GLU A 42 -12.16 11.39 -10.58
CA GLU A 42 -13.25 10.59 -11.13
C GLU A 42 -14.11 9.94 -10.03
N VAL A 43 -13.47 9.33 -9.04
CA VAL A 43 -14.17 8.74 -7.88
C VAL A 43 -14.94 9.81 -7.10
N SER A 44 -14.38 11.01 -6.99
CA SER A 44 -15.00 12.12 -6.24
C SER A 44 -16.31 12.63 -6.84
N LYS A 45 -16.59 12.30 -8.11
CA LYS A 45 -17.90 12.63 -8.73
C LYS A 45 -19.05 11.86 -8.11
N THR A 46 -18.77 10.69 -7.55
CA THR A 46 -19.80 9.77 -7.01
C THR A 46 -19.70 9.57 -5.50
N VAL A 47 -18.51 9.76 -4.92
CA VAL A 47 -18.23 9.50 -3.50
C VAL A 47 -17.51 10.70 -2.89
N LYS A 48 -18.03 11.18 -1.76
CA LYS A 48 -17.35 12.23 -0.98
C LYS A 48 -16.13 11.65 -0.28
N LEU A 49 -14.94 11.98 -0.78
CA LEU A 49 -13.67 11.56 -0.20
C LEU A 49 -13.18 12.56 0.84
N ARG A 50 -12.51 12.08 1.89
CA ARG A 50 -11.78 12.96 2.80
C ARG A 50 -10.59 13.59 2.06
N PRO A 51 -10.36 14.90 2.20
CA PRO A 51 -9.28 15.59 1.49
C PRO A 51 -7.92 15.40 2.16
N ASP A 52 -7.89 15.12 3.47
CA ASP A 52 -6.69 15.06 4.29
C ASP A 52 -5.99 13.69 4.22
N ALA A 53 -4.67 13.68 4.30
CA ALA A 53 -3.86 12.45 4.33
C ALA A 53 -4.22 11.52 5.49
N ALA A 54 -4.63 12.08 6.65
CA ALA A 54 -5.05 11.31 7.82
C ALA A 54 -6.32 10.48 7.56
N GLY A 55 -7.13 10.84 6.58
CA GLY A 55 -8.30 10.08 6.15
C GLY A 55 -8.02 9.06 5.06
N ARG A 56 -6.78 8.96 4.59
CA ARG A 56 -6.43 8.13 3.43
C ARG A 56 -5.37 7.10 3.76
N ALA A 57 -5.61 5.86 3.36
CA ALA A 57 -4.63 4.81 3.34
C ALA A 57 -4.45 4.28 1.92
N ILE A 58 -3.26 3.76 1.66
CA ILE A 58 -2.97 3.03 0.43
C ILE A 58 -2.49 1.63 0.77
N CYS A 59 -3.01 0.64 0.06
CA CYS A 59 -2.82 -0.78 0.36
C CYS A 59 -2.43 -1.55 -0.89
N GLY A 60 -1.57 -2.55 -0.72
CA GLY A 60 -1.24 -3.46 -1.79
C GLY A 60 -0.49 -4.71 -1.33
N ALA A 61 -0.37 -5.67 -2.25
CA ALA A 61 0.38 -6.90 -2.04
C ALA A 61 1.45 -7.05 -3.12
N SER A 62 2.60 -7.61 -2.76
CA SER A 62 3.71 -7.84 -3.69
C SER A 62 4.19 -6.52 -4.33
N SER A 63 4.24 -6.41 -5.66
CA SER A 63 4.48 -5.12 -6.34
C SER A 63 3.47 -4.04 -5.94
N GLY A 64 2.21 -4.42 -5.61
CA GLY A 64 1.24 -3.48 -5.06
C GLY A 64 1.63 -2.97 -3.66
N GLY A 65 2.30 -3.79 -2.86
CA GLY A 65 2.79 -3.42 -1.53
C GLY A 65 3.89 -2.37 -1.58
N ILE A 66 4.88 -2.54 -2.45
CA ILE A 66 5.91 -1.51 -2.66
C ILE A 66 5.33 -0.27 -3.33
N CYS A 67 4.39 -0.42 -4.27
CA CYS A 67 3.67 0.70 -4.88
C CYS A 67 2.94 1.55 -3.83
N ALA A 68 2.23 0.91 -2.91
CA ALA A 68 1.55 1.58 -1.81
C ALA A 68 2.54 2.35 -0.92
N PHE A 69 3.67 1.74 -0.58
CA PHE A 69 4.71 2.42 0.19
C PHE A 69 5.30 3.60 -0.60
N THR A 70 5.63 3.39 -1.88
CA THR A 70 6.18 4.44 -2.76
C THR A 70 5.23 5.62 -2.87
N ALA A 71 3.94 5.39 -3.09
CA ALA A 71 2.95 6.46 -3.21
C ALA A 71 2.87 7.32 -1.93
N ALA A 72 2.86 6.70 -0.75
CA ALA A 72 2.88 7.43 0.52
C ALA A 72 4.24 8.07 0.82
N TRP A 73 5.33 7.44 0.41
CA TRP A 73 6.68 7.99 0.55
C TRP A 73 6.86 9.27 -0.27
N GLU A 74 6.40 9.27 -1.51
CA GLU A 74 6.48 10.42 -2.42
C GLU A 74 5.45 11.51 -2.08
N ARG A 75 4.25 11.11 -1.64
CA ARG A 75 3.14 12.01 -1.36
C ARG A 75 2.52 11.75 0.04
N PRO A 76 3.30 12.00 1.10
CA PRO A 76 2.79 11.85 2.48
C PRO A 76 1.69 12.86 2.84
N ASP A 77 1.54 13.92 2.05
CA ASP A 77 0.43 14.88 2.07
C ASP A 77 -0.89 14.29 1.53
N MET A 78 -0.81 13.23 0.72
CA MET A 78 -1.99 12.53 0.19
C MET A 78 -2.35 11.27 0.98
N PHE A 79 -1.35 10.50 1.39
CA PHE A 79 -1.51 9.23 2.08
C PHE A 79 -0.62 9.18 3.31
N SER A 80 -1.21 9.10 4.50
CA SER A 80 -0.44 8.98 5.75
C SER A 80 -0.46 7.55 6.32
N ARG A 81 -1.15 6.61 5.68
CA ARG A 81 -1.26 5.22 6.13
C ARG A 81 -0.94 4.26 5.00
N VAL A 82 -0.06 3.30 5.28
CA VAL A 82 0.39 2.28 4.31
C VAL A 82 0.09 0.90 4.87
N LEU A 83 -0.48 0.05 4.02
CA LEU A 83 -0.62 -1.38 4.27
C LEU A 83 0.07 -2.14 3.14
N SER A 84 1.16 -2.83 3.47
CA SER A 84 1.91 -3.65 2.52
C SER A 84 1.93 -5.11 2.96
N HIS A 85 1.34 -5.98 2.18
CA HIS A 85 1.40 -7.42 2.36
C HIS A 85 2.38 -8.04 1.36
N VAL A 86 3.26 -8.94 1.83
CA VAL A 86 4.28 -9.62 1.02
C VAL A 86 4.99 -8.64 0.07
N GLY A 87 5.36 -7.47 0.58
CA GLY A 87 5.83 -6.34 -0.23
C GLY A 87 7.13 -6.63 -0.95
N SER A 88 7.21 -6.24 -2.24
CA SER A 88 8.40 -6.48 -3.10
C SER A 88 9.52 -5.47 -2.83
N PHE A 89 10.01 -5.41 -1.57
CA PHE A 89 11.17 -4.58 -1.22
C PHE A 89 12.48 -5.24 -1.65
N THR A 90 12.50 -5.74 -2.87
CA THR A 90 13.58 -6.44 -3.56
C THR A 90 13.95 -5.70 -4.84
N ASN A 91 14.97 -6.18 -5.57
CA ASN A 91 15.49 -5.48 -6.73
C ASN A 91 14.74 -5.82 -8.03
N ILE A 92 13.41 -5.71 -8.06
CA ILE A 92 12.66 -5.73 -9.32
C ILE A 92 12.98 -4.45 -10.12
N ARG A 93 12.88 -3.29 -9.47
CA ARG A 93 13.23 -1.97 -10.01
C ARG A 93 13.87 -1.07 -8.93
N GLY A 94 14.72 -1.64 -8.09
CA GLY A 94 15.45 -0.92 -7.05
C GLY A 94 14.70 -0.77 -5.71
N GLY A 95 13.69 -1.60 -5.43
CA GLY A 95 12.93 -1.57 -4.17
C GLY A 95 13.76 -1.86 -2.93
N ASP A 96 14.86 -2.59 -3.08
CA ASP A 96 15.88 -2.88 -2.09
C ASP A 96 16.62 -1.62 -1.56
N ARG A 97 16.46 -0.47 -2.21
CA ARG A 97 17.03 0.81 -1.78
C ARG A 97 16.29 1.46 -0.61
N TYR A 98 15.01 1.11 -0.40
CA TYR A 98 14.18 1.76 0.62
C TYR A 98 14.73 1.68 2.05
N PRO A 99 15.26 0.56 2.56
CA PRO A 99 15.84 0.54 3.89
C PRO A 99 16.95 1.60 4.10
N GLY A 100 17.80 1.78 3.09
CA GLY A 100 18.84 2.81 3.08
C GLY A 100 18.28 4.22 2.98
N MET A 101 17.28 4.43 2.13
CA MET A 101 16.61 5.72 1.97
C MET A 101 15.90 6.15 3.25
N ILE A 102 15.16 5.25 3.91
CA ILE A 102 14.49 5.51 5.19
C ILE A 102 15.50 5.99 6.23
N ARG A 103 16.63 5.29 6.38
CA ARG A 103 17.66 5.63 7.38
C ARG A 103 18.28 7.01 7.17
N LYS A 104 18.42 7.43 5.91
CA LYS A 104 19.13 8.67 5.52
C LYS A 104 18.21 9.87 5.35
N THR A 105 16.91 9.68 5.29
CA THR A 105 15.93 10.75 5.03
C THR A 105 15.29 11.23 6.35
N LYS A 106 14.89 12.50 6.42
CA LYS A 106 14.02 13.00 7.49
C LYS A 106 12.72 12.20 7.52
N ASN A 107 12.22 11.89 8.72
CA ASN A 107 10.98 11.13 8.86
C ASN A 107 9.82 11.81 8.13
N LYS A 108 9.10 11.01 7.37
CA LYS A 108 7.85 11.42 6.73
C LYS A 108 6.67 11.07 7.64
N PRO A 109 5.58 11.85 7.66
CA PRO A 109 4.44 11.60 8.53
C PRO A 109 3.55 10.46 8.02
N ILE A 110 4.12 9.27 7.93
CA ILE A 110 3.43 8.06 7.49
C ILE A 110 3.45 6.99 8.58
N ARG A 111 2.36 6.25 8.69
CA ARG A 111 2.19 5.04 9.51
C ARG A 111 2.23 3.82 8.61
N VAL A 112 3.00 2.80 8.97
CA VAL A 112 3.27 1.67 8.06
C VAL A 112 2.91 0.35 8.72
N PHE A 113 2.03 -0.40 8.10
CA PHE A 113 1.75 -1.78 8.45
C PHE A 113 2.37 -2.69 7.38
N LEU A 114 3.22 -3.59 7.81
CA LEU A 114 3.86 -4.60 6.96
C LEU A 114 3.41 -6.00 7.39
N GLN A 115 3.23 -6.88 6.44
CA GLN A 115 3.06 -8.32 6.67
C GLN A 115 3.88 -9.09 5.65
N ASP A 116 4.58 -10.11 6.13
CA ASP A 116 5.28 -11.07 5.27
C ASP A 116 5.33 -12.45 5.93
N GLY A 117 5.77 -13.45 5.19
CA GLY A 117 5.93 -14.82 5.66
C GLY A 117 7.37 -15.33 5.46
N GLU A 118 7.82 -16.20 6.35
CA GLU A 118 9.17 -16.80 6.27
C GLU A 118 9.35 -17.71 5.04
N GLY A 119 8.25 -18.23 4.48
CA GLY A 119 8.22 -19.00 3.25
C GLY A 119 7.99 -18.20 1.97
N ASP A 120 8.18 -16.87 2.00
CA ASP A 120 8.01 -16.04 0.82
C ASP A 120 9.15 -16.23 -0.20
N LEU A 121 9.04 -15.59 -1.36
CA LEU A 121 9.90 -15.78 -2.53
C LEU A 121 11.39 -15.53 -2.22
N ASP A 122 12.22 -16.37 -2.85
CA ASP A 122 13.64 -16.18 -3.03
C ASP A 122 13.98 -16.48 -4.50
N ASN A 123 14.36 -15.47 -5.28
CA ASN A 123 14.61 -15.60 -6.71
C ASN A 123 15.62 -14.56 -7.21
N GLU A 124 15.77 -14.41 -8.53
CA GLU A 124 16.73 -13.49 -9.16
C GLU A 124 16.54 -12.01 -8.78
N HIS A 125 15.36 -11.61 -8.29
CA HIS A 125 15.11 -10.25 -7.82
C HIS A 125 15.48 -10.04 -6.35
N GLY A 126 15.73 -11.12 -5.61
CA GLY A 126 16.10 -11.11 -4.20
C GLY A 126 15.24 -12.01 -3.33
N ASN A 127 15.44 -11.88 -2.02
CA ASN A 127 14.73 -12.63 -0.99
C ASN A 127 13.71 -11.69 -0.30
N TRP A 128 12.40 -12.00 -0.42
CA TRP A 128 11.32 -11.16 0.13
C TRP A 128 11.38 -11.06 1.65
N PRO A 129 11.51 -12.17 2.41
CA PRO A 129 11.68 -12.11 3.87
C PRO A 129 12.83 -11.22 4.30
N LEU A 130 14.00 -11.32 3.67
CA LEU A 130 15.15 -10.46 3.99
C LEU A 130 14.86 -8.99 3.65
N GLY A 131 14.26 -8.70 2.51
CA GLY A 131 13.85 -7.35 2.12
C GLY A 131 12.90 -6.72 3.13
N ASN A 132 11.89 -7.45 3.55
CA ASN A 132 10.92 -6.98 4.56
C ASN A 132 11.53 -6.86 5.96
N LYS A 133 12.46 -7.75 6.36
CA LYS A 133 13.26 -7.61 7.61
C LYS A 133 14.12 -6.35 7.58
N GLN A 134 14.71 -6.01 6.44
CA GLN A 134 15.48 -4.77 6.27
C GLN A 134 14.59 -3.52 6.35
N MET A 135 13.39 -3.57 5.79
CA MET A 135 12.37 -2.52 5.93
C MET A 135 11.98 -2.32 7.40
N GLU A 136 11.63 -3.39 8.09
CA GLU A 136 11.33 -3.35 9.52
C GLU A 136 12.47 -2.72 10.34
N ALA A 137 13.71 -3.19 10.13
CA ALA A 137 14.89 -2.67 10.80
C ALA A 137 15.13 -1.17 10.54
N ALA A 138 14.85 -0.69 9.32
CA ALA A 138 14.99 0.72 8.97
C ALA A 138 13.90 1.59 9.61
N LEU A 139 12.65 1.14 9.59
CA LEU A 139 11.52 1.82 10.23
C LEU A 139 11.72 1.90 11.75
N LYS A 140 12.17 0.80 12.38
CA LYS A 140 12.53 0.75 13.81
C LYS A 140 13.65 1.73 14.16
N TYR A 141 14.74 1.73 13.39
CA TYR A 141 15.87 2.65 13.59
C TYR A 141 15.42 4.11 13.56
N LYS A 142 14.55 4.47 12.65
CA LYS A 142 14.02 5.83 12.48
C LYS A 142 12.85 6.14 13.42
N LYS A 143 12.41 5.18 14.25
CA LYS A 143 11.28 5.33 15.17
C LYS A 143 9.99 5.74 14.47
N TYR A 144 9.74 5.15 13.29
CA TYR A 144 8.45 5.30 12.63
C TYR A 144 7.34 4.64 13.47
N ASP A 145 6.12 5.12 13.30
CA ASP A 145 4.92 4.42 13.75
C ASP A 145 4.64 3.26 12.77
N TYR A 146 5.10 2.07 13.12
CA TYR A 146 4.98 0.89 12.26
C TYR A 146 4.56 -0.36 13.05
N LYS A 147 3.99 -1.31 12.34
CA LYS A 147 3.76 -2.68 12.81
C LYS A 147 4.21 -3.64 11.73
N MET A 148 4.93 -4.67 12.13
CA MET A 148 5.26 -5.83 11.29
C MET A 148 4.58 -7.07 11.85
N VAL A 149 3.97 -7.87 10.98
CA VAL A 149 3.39 -9.18 11.33
C VAL A 149 4.06 -10.23 10.47
N TRP A 150 4.77 -11.13 11.12
CA TRP A 150 5.40 -12.30 10.49
C TRP A 150 4.49 -13.51 10.54
N GLY A 151 4.57 -14.35 9.53
CA GLY A 151 3.94 -15.67 9.46
C GLY A 151 4.88 -16.70 8.86
N ASP A 152 4.39 -17.91 8.69
CA ASP A 152 5.08 -19.03 8.07
C ASP A 152 4.69 -19.25 6.59
N GLY A 153 3.76 -18.42 6.08
CA GLY A 153 3.24 -18.51 4.73
C GLY A 153 4.22 -18.04 3.66
N GLY A 154 3.88 -18.36 2.41
CA GLY A 154 4.59 -17.92 1.21
C GLY A 154 3.92 -16.72 0.53
N HIS A 155 4.30 -16.45 -0.73
CA HIS A 155 3.88 -15.29 -1.52
C HIS A 155 2.41 -15.34 -1.95
N ASN A 156 1.50 -15.17 -1.00
CA ASN A 156 0.06 -15.19 -1.28
C ASN A 156 -0.72 -14.31 -0.30
N GLY A 157 -2.01 -14.09 -0.61
CA GLY A 157 -2.89 -13.22 0.18
C GLY A 157 -3.57 -13.89 1.38
N LYS A 158 -3.30 -15.16 1.71
CA LYS A 158 -4.05 -15.89 2.75
C LYS A 158 -3.90 -15.24 4.12
N GLN A 159 -2.65 -15.10 4.59
CA GLN A 159 -2.38 -14.50 5.90
C GLN A 159 -2.79 -13.01 5.91
N GLY A 160 -2.37 -12.24 4.91
CA GLY A 160 -2.73 -10.81 4.80
C GLY A 160 -4.24 -10.59 4.82
N GLY A 161 -5.01 -11.43 4.12
CA GLY A 161 -6.47 -11.39 4.13
C GLY A 161 -7.07 -11.74 5.49
N ALA A 162 -6.55 -12.77 6.16
CA ALA A 162 -7.02 -13.18 7.48
C ALA A 162 -6.84 -12.10 8.55
N ILE A 163 -5.71 -11.36 8.50
CA ILE A 163 -5.41 -10.30 9.48
C ILE A 163 -5.88 -8.91 9.03
N LEU A 164 -6.50 -8.78 7.86
CA LEU A 164 -6.88 -7.47 7.30
C LEU A 164 -7.76 -6.63 8.26
N PRO A 165 -8.78 -7.18 8.94
CA PRO A 165 -9.56 -6.39 9.89
C PRO A 165 -8.72 -5.78 11.00
N ASP A 166 -7.77 -6.53 11.55
CA ASP A 166 -6.90 -6.05 12.64
C ASP A 166 -5.84 -5.07 12.12
N SER A 167 -5.34 -5.28 10.89
CA SER A 167 -4.44 -4.34 10.22
C SER A 167 -5.11 -2.98 10.03
N LEU A 168 -6.37 -2.97 9.59
CA LEU A 168 -7.16 -1.75 9.44
C LEU A 168 -7.43 -1.08 10.79
N ARG A 169 -7.86 -1.82 11.81
CA ARG A 169 -8.05 -1.27 13.17
C ARG A 169 -6.77 -0.63 13.71
N TRP A 170 -5.62 -1.26 13.48
CA TRP A 170 -4.35 -0.73 13.90
C TRP A 170 -3.98 0.56 13.16
N LEU A 171 -4.19 0.61 11.84
CA LEU A 171 -3.91 1.79 11.02
C LEU A 171 -4.76 3.00 11.43
N TRP A 172 -6.00 2.81 11.84
CA TRP A 172 -6.93 3.87 12.26
C TRP A 172 -7.18 3.94 13.76
N ARG A 173 -6.33 3.31 14.60
CA ARG A 173 -6.57 3.17 16.05
C ARG A 173 -6.78 4.46 16.83
N ASP A 174 -6.27 5.58 16.33
CA ASP A 174 -6.40 6.92 16.91
C ASP A 174 -7.35 7.85 16.14
N THR A 175 -8.06 7.29 15.15
CA THR A 175 -9.08 8.02 14.43
C THR A 175 -10.41 7.87 15.19
N PRO A 176 -11.05 8.96 15.64
CA PRO A 176 -12.34 8.85 16.30
C PRO A 176 -13.33 8.09 15.39
N ALA A 177 -14.06 7.15 15.96
CA ALA A 177 -15.21 6.58 15.25
C ALA A 177 -16.12 7.73 14.85
N SER A 178 -16.49 7.83 13.57
CA SER A 178 -17.52 8.78 13.16
C SER A 178 -18.74 8.53 14.04
N ALA A 179 -19.29 9.58 14.66
CA ALA A 179 -20.57 9.47 15.34
C ALA A 179 -21.53 8.74 14.39
N LYS A 180 -22.14 7.66 14.89
CA LYS A 180 -23.15 6.92 14.12
C LYS A 180 -24.10 7.95 13.55
N ALA A 181 -24.30 7.95 12.23
CA ALA A 181 -25.36 8.74 11.64
C ALA A 181 -26.63 8.39 12.40
N ASP A 182 -27.19 9.36 13.08
CA ASP A 182 -28.46 9.23 13.76
C ASP A 182 -29.50 8.87 12.68
N THR A 183 -29.76 7.59 12.55
CA THR A 183 -30.89 7.12 11.74
C THR A 183 -32.14 7.44 12.55
N GLY A 184 -32.52 8.72 12.54
CA GLY A 184 -33.78 9.20 13.07
C GLY A 184 -34.89 8.36 12.47
N ARG A 185 -35.33 7.36 13.22
CA ARG A 185 -36.60 6.68 13.04
C ARG A 185 -37.67 7.76 13.24
N ARG A 186 -38.13 8.37 12.17
CA ARG A 186 -39.37 9.12 12.22
C ARG A 186 -40.46 8.08 12.51
N GLY A 187 -40.88 8.02 13.78
CA GLY A 187 -42.11 7.39 14.16
C GLY A 187 -43.24 8.07 13.39
N GLY A 188 -43.85 7.35 12.48
CA GLY A 188 -45.12 7.72 11.94
C GLY A 188 -46.17 7.34 13.00
N ASP A 189 -46.65 8.31 13.74
CA ASP A 189 -47.90 8.14 14.45
C ASP A 189 -49.02 8.29 13.43
N ALA A 190 -49.74 7.23 13.29
CA ALA A 190 -51.01 7.20 12.58
C ALA A 190 -52.09 7.72 13.52
N GLU A 191 -52.88 8.65 13.08
CA GLU A 191 -54.31 8.83 13.39
C GLU A 191 -55.12 8.69 12.11
#